data_5e277a9bae9aa7b9b6f6b3207d27fedb
#
_entry.id   5e277a9bae9aa7b9b6f6b3207d27fedb
#
_cell.length_a   1.000
_cell.length_b   1.000
_cell.length_c   1.000
_cell.angle_alpha   90.00
_cell.angle_beta   90.00
_cell.angle_gamma   90.00
#
_symmetry.space_group_name_H-M   'P 1'
#
loop_
_entity.id
_entity.type
_entity.pdbx_description
1 polymer ?
#
loop_
_entity_poly.entity_id
_entity_poly.type
_entity_poly.pdbx_seq_one_letter_code
_entity_poly.pdbx_strand_id
1 'polypeptide(L)'
;MVLLERFFRDDPEDIVVAHFNHGTRTSADLDEQFVFSRCKELKVPFETMKVMLGEGVSEELARQKRYDFLYHVANKYGGEIYTAHHLDDLIESIAINLIRGTGWRGLTPFSDNRIHRPFIEMGFYKTDILRFAAENKVLFREDPTNATDDYLRNRVRSKLLIMPRVEKERLIDFYKRQAIIRQEIEELCESIFNFLLIKNSSDEINGGVDSHGDANFTSVFRAKSEVLSNIKICKDFFLENSFLGNNENYTEETIEEVLRFICERIGMNLTRVQLKDFLRAIRTYGTNKKFNLPKDKMAVIGRDFIGL
;
A
#
# COMPACT_ATOMS: atom_id res chain seq x y z
N MET A 1 -20.72 2.81 -3.46
CA MET A 1 -21.78 1.84 -3.84
C MET A 1 -22.70 2.37 -4.94
N VAL A 2 -23.43 3.48 -4.78
CA VAL A 2 -24.36 4.01 -5.81
C VAL A 2 -23.69 4.32 -7.16
N LEU A 3 -22.46 4.81 -7.17
CA LEU A 3 -21.72 5.03 -8.42
C LEU A 3 -21.33 3.70 -9.08
N LEU A 4 -20.84 2.74 -8.31
CA LEU A 4 -20.53 1.40 -8.84
C LEU A 4 -21.80 0.70 -9.37
N GLU A 5 -22.92 0.80 -8.65
CA GLU A 5 -24.21 0.29 -9.12
C GLU A 5 -24.62 0.89 -10.48
N ARG A 6 -24.35 2.18 -10.71
CA ARG A 6 -24.67 2.81 -11.99
C ARG A 6 -23.74 2.36 -13.14
N PHE A 7 -22.48 2.08 -12.83
CA PHE A 7 -21.51 1.58 -13.80
C PHE A 7 -21.78 0.13 -14.18
N PHE A 8 -22.21 -0.70 -13.21
CA PHE A 8 -22.44 -2.15 -13.40
C PHE A 8 -23.94 -2.49 -13.32
N ARG A 9 -24.81 -1.55 -13.75
CA ARG A 9 -26.27 -1.74 -13.68
C ARG A 9 -26.75 -2.99 -14.40
N ASP A 10 -26.08 -3.35 -15.48
CA ASP A 10 -26.46 -4.48 -16.34
C ASP A 10 -25.84 -5.81 -15.84
N ASP A 11 -24.79 -5.75 -14.99
CA ASP A 11 -24.12 -6.91 -14.38
C ASP A 11 -23.82 -6.67 -12.89
N PRO A 12 -24.84 -6.70 -12.01
CA PRO A 12 -24.65 -6.48 -10.57
C PRO A 12 -23.84 -7.61 -9.90
N GLU A 13 -23.65 -8.76 -10.56
CA GLU A 13 -22.82 -9.86 -10.08
C GLU A 13 -21.32 -9.56 -10.12
N ASP A 14 -20.91 -8.54 -10.88
CA ASP A 14 -19.52 -8.07 -10.95
C ASP A 14 -19.11 -7.23 -9.75
N ILE A 15 -20.04 -6.90 -8.85
CA ILE A 15 -19.76 -6.12 -7.64
C ILE A 15 -19.95 -6.97 -6.40
N VAL A 16 -18.96 -6.97 -5.52
CA VAL A 16 -19.07 -7.53 -4.16
C VAL A 16 -18.85 -6.41 -3.16
N VAL A 17 -19.75 -6.26 -2.21
CA VAL A 17 -19.58 -5.28 -1.11
C VAL A 17 -18.94 -5.96 0.08
N ALA A 18 -17.75 -5.51 0.48
CA ALA A 18 -17.03 -5.99 1.65
C ALA A 18 -17.14 -4.97 2.80
N HIS A 19 -17.73 -5.38 3.91
CA HIS A 19 -17.89 -4.55 5.11
C HIS A 19 -17.10 -5.12 6.28
N PHE A 20 -16.21 -4.31 6.86
CA PHE A 20 -15.44 -4.69 8.04
C PHE A 20 -16.00 -4.00 9.29
N ASN A 21 -16.57 -4.79 10.20
CA ASN A 21 -17.11 -4.30 11.46
C ASN A 21 -16.05 -4.44 12.56
N HIS A 22 -15.55 -3.31 13.06
CA HIS A 22 -14.52 -3.28 14.10
C HIS A 22 -15.02 -3.71 15.49
N GLY A 23 -16.34 -3.85 15.69
CA GLY A 23 -16.94 -4.27 16.98
C GLY A 23 -16.70 -3.31 18.15
N THR A 24 -16.23 -2.09 17.89
CA THR A 24 -15.83 -1.12 18.92
C THR A 24 -17.01 -0.35 19.54
N ARG A 25 -18.20 -0.44 18.93
CA ARG A 25 -19.40 0.30 19.36
C ARG A 25 -20.68 -0.42 18.94
N THR A 26 -21.75 -0.23 19.70
CA THR A 26 -23.08 -0.79 19.41
C THR A 26 -23.67 -0.28 18.09
N SER A 27 -23.34 0.96 17.69
CA SER A 27 -23.80 1.53 16.42
C SER A 27 -23.13 0.88 15.18
N ALA A 28 -21.99 0.20 15.33
CA ALA A 28 -21.33 -0.48 14.20
C ALA A 28 -22.19 -1.61 13.61
N ASP A 29 -22.97 -2.29 14.44
CA ASP A 29 -23.90 -3.31 13.99
C ASP A 29 -25.08 -2.69 13.18
N LEU A 30 -25.52 -1.49 13.54
CA LEU A 30 -26.52 -0.76 12.77
C LEU A 30 -25.99 -0.28 11.42
N ASP A 31 -24.70 0.07 11.35
CA ASP A 31 -24.05 0.43 10.09
C ASP A 31 -23.93 -0.79 9.17
N GLU A 32 -23.56 -1.94 9.72
CA GLU A 32 -23.51 -3.21 8.99
C GLU A 32 -24.90 -3.60 8.45
N GLN A 33 -25.95 -3.51 9.28
CA GLN A 33 -27.31 -3.81 8.87
C GLN A 33 -27.80 -2.85 7.75
N PHE A 34 -27.45 -1.57 7.84
CA PHE A 34 -27.77 -0.60 6.80
C PHE A 34 -27.12 -0.97 5.46
N VAL A 35 -25.83 -1.30 5.47
CA VAL A 35 -25.11 -1.71 4.26
C VAL A 35 -25.69 -3.01 3.70
N PHE A 36 -25.95 -4.01 4.57
CA PHE A 36 -26.56 -5.27 4.17
C PHE A 36 -27.94 -5.08 3.51
N SER A 37 -28.80 -4.27 4.12
CA SER A 37 -30.14 -3.97 3.56
C SER A 37 -30.02 -3.36 2.18
N ARG A 38 -29.06 -2.43 2.01
CA ARG A 38 -28.82 -1.79 0.73
C ARG A 38 -28.29 -2.76 -0.35
N CYS A 39 -27.39 -3.68 0.04
CA CYS A 39 -26.92 -4.74 -0.86
C CYS A 39 -28.07 -5.66 -1.31
N LYS A 40 -28.97 -6.00 -0.38
CA LYS A 40 -30.16 -6.80 -0.70
C LYS A 40 -31.10 -6.10 -1.68
N GLU A 41 -31.35 -4.79 -1.53
CA GLU A 41 -32.15 -4.00 -2.47
C GLU A 41 -31.53 -3.98 -3.87
N LEU A 42 -30.20 -3.86 -3.95
CA LEU A 42 -29.44 -3.79 -5.19
C LEU A 42 -29.09 -5.16 -5.78
N LYS A 43 -29.40 -6.25 -5.07
CA LYS A 43 -29.05 -7.64 -5.42
C LYS A 43 -27.54 -7.85 -5.59
N VAL A 44 -26.73 -7.14 -4.80
CA VAL A 44 -25.27 -7.23 -4.82
C VAL A 44 -24.80 -8.16 -3.71
N PRO A 45 -23.86 -9.10 -3.94
CA PRO A 45 -23.25 -9.93 -2.92
C PRO A 45 -22.65 -9.10 -1.79
N PHE A 46 -22.80 -9.58 -0.54
CA PHE A 46 -22.31 -8.92 0.67
C PHE A 46 -21.42 -9.85 1.47
N GLU A 47 -20.20 -9.43 1.70
CA GLU A 47 -19.22 -10.09 2.56
C GLU A 47 -18.97 -9.24 3.79
N THR A 48 -18.97 -9.86 4.97
CA THR A 48 -18.71 -9.14 6.21
C THR A 48 -17.75 -9.90 7.11
N MET A 49 -16.94 -9.16 7.86
CA MET A 49 -16.12 -9.67 8.94
C MET A 49 -16.26 -8.77 10.15
N LYS A 50 -16.65 -9.35 11.28
CA LYS A 50 -16.67 -8.66 12.57
C LYS A 50 -15.50 -9.12 13.42
N VAL A 51 -14.68 -8.17 13.86
CA VAL A 51 -13.55 -8.45 14.76
C VAL A 51 -13.73 -7.63 16.03
N MET A 52 -13.87 -8.31 17.16
CA MET A 52 -13.89 -7.64 18.46
C MET A 52 -12.47 -7.20 18.80
N LEU A 53 -12.13 -6.01 18.38
CA LEU A 53 -10.88 -5.36 18.75
C LEU A 53 -11.08 -4.82 20.17
N GLY A 54 -10.39 -5.41 21.17
CA GLY A 54 -10.48 -4.98 22.57
C GLY A 54 -10.10 -3.50 22.76
N GLU A 55 -10.39 -2.96 23.95
CA GLU A 55 -9.99 -1.59 24.31
C GLU A 55 -8.46 -1.43 24.19
N GLY A 56 -8.00 -0.33 23.57
CA GLY A 56 -6.60 0.00 23.43
C GLY A 56 -5.91 -0.51 22.15
N VAL A 57 -6.63 -1.12 21.22
CA VAL A 57 -6.07 -1.51 19.92
C VAL A 57 -5.69 -0.27 19.09
N SER A 58 -4.47 -0.25 18.56
CA SER A 58 -4.03 0.85 17.72
C SER A 58 -4.84 0.96 16.43
N GLU A 59 -5.07 2.19 15.97
CA GLU A 59 -5.73 2.47 14.68
C GLU A 59 -5.03 1.74 13.52
N GLU A 60 -3.70 1.61 13.59
CA GLU A 60 -2.89 0.93 12.59
C GLU A 60 -3.23 -0.57 12.49
N LEU A 61 -3.34 -1.27 13.64
CA LEU A 61 -3.69 -2.69 13.64
C LEU A 61 -5.13 -2.91 13.13
N ALA A 62 -6.06 -2.02 13.51
CA ALA A 62 -7.43 -2.07 13.02
C ALA A 62 -7.49 -1.86 11.49
N ARG A 63 -6.70 -0.90 11.00
CA ARG A 63 -6.53 -0.65 9.58
C ARG A 63 -5.93 -1.85 8.85
N GLN A 64 -4.87 -2.45 9.37
CA GLN A 64 -4.24 -3.62 8.77
C GLN A 64 -5.23 -4.77 8.63
N LYS A 65 -5.94 -5.14 9.72
CA LYS A 65 -6.96 -6.22 9.66
C LYS A 65 -8.07 -5.95 8.66
N ARG A 66 -8.49 -4.70 8.53
CA ARG A 66 -9.48 -4.32 7.52
C ARG A 66 -8.95 -4.56 6.10
N TYR A 67 -7.71 -4.16 5.81
CA TYR A 67 -7.14 -4.40 4.49
C TYR A 67 -6.86 -5.86 4.21
N ASP A 68 -6.41 -6.63 5.20
CA ASP A 68 -6.24 -8.09 5.08
C ASP A 68 -7.57 -8.77 4.68
N PHE A 69 -8.68 -8.34 5.29
CA PHE A 69 -10.00 -8.82 4.92
C PHE A 69 -10.38 -8.39 3.49
N LEU A 70 -10.19 -7.14 3.12
CA LEU A 70 -10.49 -6.67 1.76
C LEU A 70 -9.68 -7.43 0.70
N TYR A 71 -8.40 -7.69 0.93
CA TYR A 71 -7.58 -8.52 0.05
C TYR A 71 -8.05 -9.97 -0.01
N HIS A 72 -8.47 -10.53 1.12
CA HIS A 72 -9.04 -11.88 1.14
C HIS A 72 -10.30 -11.96 0.25
N VAL A 73 -11.21 -10.99 0.38
CA VAL A 73 -12.43 -10.94 -0.45
C VAL A 73 -12.08 -10.73 -1.92
N ALA A 74 -11.18 -9.79 -2.24
CA ALA A 74 -10.74 -9.55 -3.62
C ALA A 74 -10.15 -10.81 -4.26
N ASN A 75 -9.29 -11.53 -3.54
CA ASN A 75 -8.73 -12.80 -4.02
C ASN A 75 -9.80 -13.89 -4.22
N LYS A 76 -10.78 -13.98 -3.31
CA LYS A 76 -11.89 -14.95 -3.38
C LYS A 76 -12.72 -14.78 -4.65
N TYR A 77 -12.95 -13.54 -5.05
CA TYR A 77 -13.79 -13.21 -6.22
C TYR A 77 -12.97 -12.88 -7.48
N GLY A 78 -11.64 -12.88 -7.41
CA GLY A 78 -10.76 -12.51 -8.53
C GLY A 78 -10.90 -11.04 -8.95
N GLY A 79 -11.29 -10.16 -8.01
CA GLY A 79 -11.61 -8.77 -8.27
C GLY A 79 -10.57 -7.78 -7.75
N GLU A 80 -10.80 -6.51 -8.01
CA GLU A 80 -10.03 -5.36 -7.55
C GLU A 80 -10.75 -4.65 -6.39
N ILE A 81 -9.97 -3.93 -5.57
CA ILE A 81 -10.51 -3.23 -4.40
C ILE A 81 -10.80 -1.77 -4.75
N TYR A 82 -12.03 -1.35 -4.53
CA TYR A 82 -12.47 0.04 -4.67
C TYR A 82 -12.83 0.63 -3.31
N THR A 83 -12.32 1.82 -3.00
CA THR A 83 -12.62 2.53 -1.76
C THR A 83 -13.11 3.95 -2.03
N ALA A 84 -13.98 4.45 -1.17
CA ALA A 84 -14.60 5.78 -1.30
C ALA A 84 -13.77 6.91 -0.68
N HIS A 85 -12.44 6.78 -0.59
CA HIS A 85 -11.58 7.88 -0.15
C HIS A 85 -11.68 9.03 -1.14
N HIS A 86 -11.70 10.25 -0.62
CA HIS A 86 -11.84 11.49 -1.39
C HIS A 86 -10.66 12.45 -1.13
N LEU A 87 -10.62 13.60 -1.81
CA LEU A 87 -9.49 14.53 -1.71
C LEU A 87 -9.25 15.05 -0.29
N ASP A 88 -10.30 15.26 0.52
CA ASP A 88 -10.08 15.69 1.92
C ASP A 88 -9.38 14.60 2.74
N ASP A 89 -9.66 13.30 2.51
CA ASP A 89 -8.94 12.19 3.18
C ASP A 89 -7.47 12.13 2.76
N LEU A 90 -7.18 12.43 1.49
CA LEU A 90 -5.82 12.51 0.98
C LEU A 90 -5.04 13.62 1.68
N ILE A 91 -5.60 14.83 1.74
CA ILE A 91 -4.98 15.99 2.38
C ILE A 91 -4.80 15.75 3.88
N GLU A 92 -5.81 15.16 4.54
CA GLU A 92 -5.73 14.76 5.96
C GLU A 92 -4.56 13.80 6.20
N SER A 93 -4.42 12.79 5.35
CA SER A 93 -3.35 11.80 5.47
C SER A 93 -1.97 12.40 5.26
N ILE A 94 -1.81 13.31 4.29
CA ILE A 94 -0.57 14.06 4.06
C ILE A 94 -0.22 14.91 5.29
N ALA A 95 -1.19 15.67 5.81
CA ALA A 95 -0.97 16.54 6.96
C ALA A 95 -0.59 15.74 8.22
N ILE A 96 -1.26 14.62 8.49
CA ILE A 96 -0.91 13.75 9.62
C ILE A 96 0.50 13.20 9.47
N ASN A 97 0.88 12.75 8.28
CA ASN A 97 2.19 12.20 8.01
C ASN A 97 3.28 13.27 8.17
N LEU A 98 3.06 14.50 7.70
CA LEU A 98 3.96 15.63 7.92
C LEU A 98 4.15 15.94 9.43
N ILE A 99 3.05 15.96 10.20
CA ILE A 99 3.12 16.20 11.66
C ILE A 99 3.91 15.10 12.37
N ARG A 100 3.80 13.85 11.91
CA ARG A 100 4.54 12.70 12.45
C ARG A 100 6.02 12.68 12.04
N GLY A 101 6.45 13.61 11.20
CA GLY A 101 7.85 13.67 10.73
C GLY A 101 8.22 12.51 9.82
N THR A 102 7.28 12.03 9.02
CA THR A 102 7.53 10.94 8.07
C THR A 102 8.47 11.38 6.95
N GLY A 103 9.25 10.45 6.43
CA GLY A 103 10.05 10.68 5.23
C GLY A 103 9.19 10.83 3.96
N TRP A 104 9.84 10.98 2.82
CA TRP A 104 9.23 11.23 1.51
C TRP A 104 8.11 10.21 1.14
N ARG A 105 8.24 8.95 1.55
CA ARG A 105 7.20 7.91 1.32
C ARG A 105 5.86 8.27 1.97
N GLY A 106 5.88 8.89 3.12
CA GLY A 106 4.64 9.31 3.78
C GLY A 106 3.97 10.53 3.15
N LEU A 107 4.67 11.23 2.24
CA LEU A 107 4.08 12.32 1.46
C LEU A 107 3.17 11.80 0.33
N THR A 108 3.22 10.51 0.05
CA THR A 108 2.39 9.82 -0.93
C THR A 108 1.51 8.75 -0.26
N PRO A 109 0.60 9.14 0.66
CA PRO A 109 -0.38 8.20 1.19
C PRO A 109 -1.23 7.64 0.04
N PHE A 110 -1.81 6.46 0.26
CA PHE A 110 -2.62 5.79 -0.75
C PHE A 110 -1.87 5.32 -2.01
N SER A 111 -0.58 5.04 -1.89
CA SER A 111 0.26 4.56 -2.99
C SER A 111 0.06 3.07 -3.36
N ASP A 112 -0.76 2.32 -2.61
CA ASP A 112 -1.08 0.94 -2.98
C ASP A 112 -1.96 0.95 -4.26
N ASN A 113 -1.37 0.52 -5.37
CA ASN A 113 -1.99 0.48 -6.69
C ASN A 113 -3.03 -0.65 -6.85
N ARG A 114 -3.11 -1.57 -5.89
CA ARG A 114 -4.15 -2.61 -5.85
C ARG A 114 -5.48 -2.09 -5.33
N ILE A 115 -5.52 -0.83 -4.89
CA ILE A 115 -6.71 -0.20 -4.31
C ILE A 115 -7.04 1.04 -5.12
N HIS A 116 -8.13 0.98 -5.85
CA HIS A 116 -8.66 2.10 -6.62
C HIS A 116 -9.41 3.09 -5.74
N ARG A 117 -9.21 4.38 -6.02
CA ARG A 117 -9.85 5.49 -5.27
C ARG A 117 -10.47 6.49 -6.24
N PRO A 118 -11.56 6.11 -6.89
CA PRO A 118 -12.15 6.91 -7.98
C PRO A 118 -12.42 8.36 -7.61
N PHE A 119 -12.83 8.65 -6.37
CA PHE A 119 -13.09 10.02 -5.96
C PHE A 119 -11.83 10.88 -5.87
N ILE A 120 -10.67 10.28 -5.52
CA ILE A 120 -9.38 10.98 -5.56
C ILE A 120 -8.96 11.19 -7.03
N GLU A 121 -9.07 10.18 -7.86
CA GLU A 121 -8.70 10.20 -9.28
C GLU A 121 -9.53 11.24 -10.05
N MET A 122 -10.84 11.32 -9.78
CA MET A 122 -11.76 12.28 -10.37
C MET A 122 -11.71 13.68 -9.73
N GLY A 123 -10.96 13.87 -8.66
CA GLY A 123 -10.79 15.17 -8.02
C GLY A 123 -11.95 15.60 -7.11
N PHE A 124 -12.72 14.67 -6.54
CA PHE A 124 -13.87 14.99 -5.70
C PHE A 124 -13.50 15.22 -4.23
N TYR A 125 -14.05 16.31 -3.68
CA TYR A 125 -14.07 16.59 -2.26
C TYR A 125 -15.32 15.99 -1.60
N LYS A 126 -15.32 15.87 -0.26
CA LYS A 126 -16.49 15.43 0.50
C LYS A 126 -17.74 16.23 0.18
N THR A 127 -17.59 17.55 0.00
CA THR A 127 -18.69 18.46 -0.34
C THR A 127 -19.35 18.13 -1.69
N ASP A 128 -18.56 17.68 -2.67
CA ASP A 128 -19.07 17.31 -3.98
C ASP A 128 -19.87 16.00 -3.90
N ILE A 129 -19.38 15.05 -3.10
CA ILE A 129 -20.05 13.76 -2.85
C ILE A 129 -21.39 14.00 -2.10
N LEU A 130 -21.38 14.85 -1.07
CA LEU A 130 -22.61 15.17 -0.31
C LEU A 130 -23.65 15.89 -1.18
N ARG A 131 -23.21 16.79 -2.06
CA ARG A 131 -24.09 17.46 -3.03
C ARG A 131 -24.73 16.43 -3.97
N PHE A 132 -23.93 15.55 -4.54
CA PHE A 132 -24.43 14.46 -5.38
C PHE A 132 -25.42 13.57 -4.63
N ALA A 133 -25.14 13.21 -3.40
CA ALA A 133 -26.03 12.39 -2.57
C ALA A 133 -27.38 13.09 -2.34
N ALA A 134 -27.37 14.39 -2.05
CA ALA A 134 -28.58 15.18 -1.85
C ALA A 134 -29.42 15.28 -3.13
N GLU A 135 -28.80 15.60 -4.27
CA GLU A 135 -29.46 15.74 -5.57
C GLU A 135 -30.09 14.42 -6.03
N ASN A 136 -29.45 13.28 -5.72
CA ASN A 136 -29.92 11.96 -6.11
C ASN A 136 -30.68 11.21 -5.01
N LYS A 137 -30.99 11.88 -3.87
CA LYS A 137 -31.71 11.31 -2.73
C LYS A 137 -31.07 10.00 -2.22
N VAL A 138 -29.72 9.94 -2.22
CA VAL A 138 -28.97 8.78 -1.73
C VAL A 138 -29.00 8.79 -0.20
N LEU A 139 -29.53 7.74 0.39
CA LEU A 139 -29.49 7.54 1.84
C LEU A 139 -28.09 7.14 2.28
N PHE A 140 -27.60 7.76 3.33
CA PHE A 140 -26.32 7.44 3.98
C PHE A 140 -26.43 7.60 5.50
N ARG A 141 -25.48 7.02 6.21
CA ARG A 141 -25.35 7.19 7.66
C ARG A 141 -24.06 7.96 7.96
N GLU A 142 -24.14 8.86 8.93
CA GLU A 142 -22.96 9.54 9.47
C GLU A 142 -22.43 8.79 10.68
N ASP A 143 -21.12 8.66 10.75
CA ASP A 143 -20.43 8.11 11.90
C ASP A 143 -20.31 9.18 13.00
N PRO A 144 -20.97 9.02 14.16
CA PRO A 144 -20.93 10.00 15.25
C PRO A 144 -19.53 10.20 15.83
N THR A 145 -18.60 9.24 15.69
CA THR A 145 -17.23 9.38 16.17
C THR A 145 -16.38 10.36 15.34
N ASN A 146 -16.87 10.78 14.19
CA ASN A 146 -16.22 11.83 13.40
C ASN A 146 -16.21 13.21 14.11
N ALA A 147 -17.01 13.38 15.14
CA ALA A 147 -17.17 14.63 15.89
C ALA A 147 -16.33 14.71 17.18
N THR A 148 -15.59 13.65 17.56
CA THR A 148 -14.79 13.66 18.79
C THR A 148 -13.39 14.20 18.53
N ASP A 149 -12.93 15.18 19.32
CA ASP A 149 -11.65 15.90 19.14
C ASP A 149 -10.41 15.17 19.73
N ASP A 150 -10.56 13.99 20.29
CA ASP A 150 -9.53 13.32 21.08
C ASP A 150 -8.35 12.79 20.25
N TYR A 151 -8.47 12.75 18.92
CA TYR A 151 -7.44 12.20 18.05
C TYR A 151 -6.81 13.27 17.17
N LEU A 152 -5.49 13.13 16.92
CA LEU A 152 -4.73 13.97 15.98
C LEU A 152 -5.49 14.18 14.66
N ARG A 153 -6.12 13.12 14.15
CA ARG A 153 -6.90 13.13 12.92
C ARG A 153 -8.05 14.13 12.96
N ASN A 154 -8.82 14.17 14.04
CA ASN A 154 -9.94 15.09 14.17
C ASN A 154 -9.48 16.55 14.30
N ARG A 155 -8.37 16.79 15.02
CA ARG A 155 -7.74 18.14 15.09
C ARG A 155 -7.25 18.62 13.72
N VAL A 156 -6.64 17.72 12.92
CA VAL A 156 -6.25 18.05 11.55
C VAL A 156 -7.46 18.32 10.68
N ARG A 157 -8.49 17.48 10.76
CA ARG A 157 -9.75 17.64 10.02
C ARG A 157 -10.43 18.98 10.29
N SER A 158 -10.54 19.37 11.55
CA SER A 158 -11.12 20.68 11.94
C SER A 158 -10.36 21.85 11.31
N LYS A 159 -9.03 21.80 11.26
CA LYS A 159 -8.20 22.81 10.58
C LYS A 159 -8.38 22.79 9.06
N LEU A 160 -8.49 21.63 8.46
CA LEU A 160 -8.69 21.49 7.02
C LEU A 160 -10.08 21.94 6.55
N LEU A 161 -11.09 21.90 7.42
CA LEU A 161 -12.43 22.41 7.11
C LEU A 161 -12.43 23.90 6.77
N ILE A 162 -11.61 24.70 7.47
CA ILE A 162 -11.50 26.14 7.28
C ILE A 162 -10.41 26.53 6.26
N MET A 163 -9.64 25.56 5.76
CA MET A 163 -8.59 25.83 4.78
C MET A 163 -9.19 26.24 3.43
N PRO A 164 -8.73 27.35 2.82
CA PRO A 164 -9.16 27.75 1.50
C PRO A 164 -8.91 26.66 0.44
N ARG A 165 -9.81 26.55 -0.54
CA ARG A 165 -9.70 25.55 -1.61
C ARG A 165 -8.38 25.64 -2.38
N VAL A 166 -7.90 26.85 -2.65
CA VAL A 166 -6.62 27.09 -3.33
C VAL A 166 -5.44 26.46 -2.57
N GLU A 167 -5.45 26.51 -1.24
CA GLU A 167 -4.39 25.91 -0.44
C GLU A 167 -4.49 24.37 -0.46
N LYS A 168 -5.71 23.82 -0.44
CA LYS A 168 -5.95 22.39 -0.62
C LYS A 168 -5.43 21.90 -1.98
N GLU A 169 -5.70 22.67 -3.05
CA GLU A 169 -5.24 22.34 -4.41
C GLU A 169 -3.71 22.35 -4.50
N ARG A 170 -3.02 23.27 -3.85
CA ARG A 170 -1.54 23.27 -3.76
C ARG A 170 -1.00 22.00 -3.09
N LEU A 171 -1.65 21.52 -2.03
CA LEU A 171 -1.26 20.26 -1.39
C LEU A 171 -1.48 19.05 -2.29
N ILE A 172 -2.56 19.06 -3.08
CA ILE A 172 -2.84 18.01 -4.06
C ILE A 172 -1.80 18.03 -5.19
N ASP A 173 -1.44 19.20 -5.71
CA ASP A 173 -0.41 19.33 -6.73
C ASP A 173 0.97 18.89 -6.21
N PHE A 174 1.28 19.22 -4.95
CA PHE A 174 2.47 18.72 -4.29
C PHE A 174 2.45 17.18 -4.21
N TYR A 175 1.34 16.60 -3.78
CA TYR A 175 1.16 15.14 -3.73
C TYR A 175 1.39 14.50 -5.10
N LYS A 176 0.78 15.03 -6.16
CA LYS A 176 0.92 14.48 -7.53
C LYS A 176 2.38 14.45 -7.97
N ARG A 177 3.13 15.52 -7.71
CA ARG A 177 4.57 15.57 -8.01
C ARG A 177 5.36 14.53 -7.20
N GLN A 178 5.06 14.40 -5.90
CA GLN A 178 5.71 13.39 -5.05
C GLN A 178 5.38 11.97 -5.49
N ALA A 179 4.16 11.73 -5.98
CA ALA A 179 3.74 10.42 -6.48
C ALA A 179 4.53 10.01 -7.74
N ILE A 180 4.79 10.96 -8.66
CA ILE A 180 5.63 10.72 -9.85
C ILE A 180 7.07 10.37 -9.42
N ILE A 181 7.67 11.18 -8.55
CA ILE A 181 9.04 10.93 -8.04
C ILE A 181 9.12 9.56 -7.35
N ARG A 182 8.09 9.22 -6.57
CA ARG A 182 8.01 7.91 -5.92
C ARG A 182 8.00 6.78 -6.93
N GLN A 183 7.21 6.88 -7.97
CA GLN A 183 7.15 5.87 -9.02
C GLN A 183 8.51 5.69 -9.71
N GLU A 184 9.18 6.79 -10.06
CA GLU A 184 10.52 6.75 -10.65
C GLU A 184 11.54 6.05 -9.74
N ILE A 185 11.50 6.33 -8.42
CA ILE A 185 12.37 5.66 -7.44
C ILE A 185 12.04 4.16 -7.36
N GLU A 186 10.77 3.78 -7.32
CA GLU A 186 10.35 2.39 -7.25
C GLU A 186 10.75 1.61 -8.51
N GLU A 187 10.64 2.20 -9.69
CA GLU A 187 11.10 1.62 -10.98
C GLU A 187 12.62 1.43 -11.00
N LEU A 188 13.38 2.41 -10.50
CA LEU A 188 14.82 2.30 -10.36
C LEU A 188 15.22 1.20 -9.37
N CYS A 189 14.57 1.15 -8.20
CA CYS A 189 14.80 0.07 -7.21
C CYS A 189 14.47 -1.31 -7.78
N GLU A 190 13.41 -1.46 -8.57
CA GLU A 190 13.06 -2.71 -9.24
C GLU A 190 14.14 -3.12 -10.25
N SER A 191 14.66 -2.17 -11.02
CA SER A 191 15.73 -2.42 -11.99
C SER A 191 17.03 -2.89 -11.29
N ILE A 192 17.39 -2.21 -10.20
CA ILE A 192 18.54 -2.61 -9.37
C ILE A 192 18.31 -4.00 -8.76
N PHE A 193 17.13 -4.27 -8.20
CA PHE A 193 16.80 -5.55 -7.61
C PHE A 193 16.92 -6.69 -8.62
N ASN A 194 16.37 -6.53 -9.82
CA ASN A 194 16.47 -7.53 -10.88
C ASN A 194 17.92 -7.78 -11.31
N PHE A 195 18.76 -6.75 -11.31
CA PHE A 195 20.18 -6.88 -11.58
C PHE A 195 20.93 -7.64 -10.45
N LEU A 196 20.58 -7.37 -9.20
CA LEU A 196 21.20 -7.99 -8.00
C LEU A 196 20.81 -9.46 -7.79
N LEU A 197 19.72 -9.92 -8.42
CA LEU A 197 19.31 -11.31 -8.32
C LEU A 197 20.36 -12.22 -8.92
N ILE A 198 20.99 -13.06 -8.09
CA ILE A 198 21.89 -14.11 -8.54
C ILE A 198 21.03 -15.19 -9.17
N LYS A 199 21.09 -15.32 -10.49
CA LYS A 199 20.48 -16.44 -11.20
C LYS A 199 21.13 -17.73 -10.67
N ASN A 200 20.34 -18.61 -10.07
CA ASN A 200 20.81 -19.95 -9.76
C ASN A 200 21.22 -20.61 -11.10
N SER A 201 22.52 -20.83 -11.28
CA SER A 201 23.11 -21.42 -12.48
C SER A 201 22.87 -22.92 -12.57
N SER A 202 21.62 -23.38 -12.48
CA SER A 202 21.22 -24.77 -12.70
C SER A 202 20.10 -24.93 -13.75
N ASP A 203 19.65 -23.84 -14.38
CA ASP A 203 18.83 -23.95 -15.58
C ASP A 203 19.70 -23.65 -16.80
N GLU A 204 20.34 -24.72 -17.32
CA GLU A 204 21.05 -24.68 -18.58
C GLU A 204 20.13 -24.22 -19.72
N ILE A 205 20.64 -23.21 -20.37
CA ILE A 205 20.32 -22.69 -21.67
C ILE A 205 19.82 -23.78 -22.64
N ASN A 206 18.52 -23.82 -22.91
CA ASN A 206 18.00 -24.28 -24.18
C ASN A 206 16.72 -23.48 -24.50
N GLY A 207 16.84 -22.45 -25.31
CA GLY A 207 15.71 -21.68 -25.79
C GLY A 207 16.18 -20.41 -26.50
N GLY A 208 16.13 -20.45 -27.83
CA GLY A 208 16.64 -19.45 -28.74
C GLY A 208 16.13 -18.03 -28.46
N VAL A 209 16.95 -17.09 -28.82
CA VAL A 209 16.66 -15.66 -28.86
C VAL A 209 15.66 -15.42 -29.99
N ASP A 210 14.41 -15.19 -29.67
CA ASP A 210 13.48 -14.58 -30.59
C ASP A 210 13.40 -13.07 -30.31
N SER A 211 13.93 -12.35 -31.27
CA SER A 211 13.83 -10.90 -31.39
C SER A 211 12.39 -10.50 -31.72
N HIS A 212 11.59 -10.12 -30.73
CA HIS A 212 10.52 -9.12 -30.89
C HIS A 212 10.08 -8.65 -29.49
N GLY A 213 10.33 -7.36 -29.22
CA GLY A 213 9.92 -6.70 -28.01
C GLY A 213 8.40 -6.51 -27.97
N ASP A 214 7.80 -7.05 -26.95
CA ASP A 214 6.59 -6.59 -26.28
C ASP A 214 6.31 -7.61 -25.13
N ALA A 215 7.10 -7.52 -24.07
CA ALA A 215 6.81 -8.27 -22.85
C ALA A 215 5.75 -7.52 -22.05
N ASN A 216 4.55 -8.02 -22.08
CA ASN A 216 3.41 -7.60 -21.28
C ASN A 216 3.77 -7.65 -19.78
N PHE A 217 4.06 -6.50 -19.18
CA PHE A 217 4.56 -6.31 -17.81
C PHE A 217 3.62 -6.91 -16.74
N THR A 218 2.34 -7.04 -17.03
CA THR A 218 1.31 -7.54 -16.11
C THR A 218 1.31 -9.05 -15.89
N SER A 219 1.78 -9.85 -16.83
CA SER A 219 1.80 -11.31 -16.70
C SER A 219 2.95 -11.83 -15.82
N VAL A 220 4.03 -11.07 -15.72
CA VAL A 220 5.20 -11.40 -14.88
C VAL A 220 4.89 -11.23 -13.39
N PHE A 221 3.96 -10.34 -13.03
CA PHE A 221 3.58 -10.08 -11.64
C PHE A 221 2.76 -11.20 -10.99
N ARG A 222 1.99 -11.96 -11.75
CA ARG A 222 1.08 -13.00 -11.21
C ARG A 222 1.77 -14.31 -10.84
N ALA A 223 2.91 -14.62 -11.46
CA ALA A 223 3.63 -15.88 -11.24
C ALA A 223 4.64 -15.84 -10.08
N LYS A 224 4.91 -14.67 -9.48
CA LYS A 224 6.04 -14.48 -8.54
C LYS A 224 5.72 -14.57 -7.05
N SER A 225 4.48 -14.76 -6.62
CA SER A 225 4.19 -14.87 -5.17
C SER A 225 4.59 -16.23 -4.54
N GLU A 226 4.76 -17.28 -5.33
CA GLU A 226 5.13 -18.61 -4.84
C GLU A 226 6.64 -18.92 -4.85
N VAL A 227 7.47 -18.12 -5.52
CA VAL A 227 8.90 -18.40 -5.76
C VAL A 227 9.84 -17.62 -4.82
N LEU A 228 9.32 -16.83 -3.89
CA LEU A 228 10.15 -15.95 -3.05
C LEU A 228 10.73 -16.60 -1.78
N SER A 229 10.72 -17.92 -1.63
CA SER A 229 11.47 -18.62 -0.60
C SER A 229 12.85 -18.97 -1.16
N ASN A 230 13.91 -18.33 -0.68
CA ASN A 230 15.33 -18.48 -1.04
C ASN A 230 15.86 -17.54 -2.14
N ILE A 231 15.56 -16.25 -2.04
CA ILE A 231 16.20 -15.25 -2.89
C ILE A 231 17.67 -15.07 -2.47
N LYS A 232 18.59 -15.10 -3.44
CA LYS A 232 19.98 -14.71 -3.25
C LYS A 232 20.24 -13.40 -3.98
N ILE A 233 20.84 -12.44 -3.28
CA ILE A 233 21.15 -11.11 -3.79
C ILE A 233 22.66 -10.89 -3.70
N CYS A 234 23.24 -10.23 -4.72
CA CYS A 234 24.65 -9.86 -4.70
C CYS A 234 24.97 -8.95 -3.53
N LYS A 235 25.95 -9.33 -2.71
CA LYS A 235 26.35 -8.59 -1.51
C LYS A 235 27.17 -7.35 -1.84
N ASP A 236 27.91 -7.35 -2.93
CA ASP A 236 28.89 -6.32 -3.26
C ASP A 236 28.25 -4.92 -3.41
N PHE A 237 26.99 -4.87 -3.88
CA PHE A 237 26.24 -3.62 -3.93
C PHE A 237 26.13 -2.91 -2.57
N PHE A 238 26.10 -3.66 -1.48
CA PHE A 238 25.94 -3.12 -0.12
C PHE A 238 27.28 -2.85 0.57
N LEU A 239 28.40 -3.38 0.04
CA LEU A 239 29.74 -3.23 0.63
C LEU A 239 30.46 -2.00 0.11
N GLU A 240 30.33 -1.69 -1.16
CA GLU A 240 31.05 -0.63 -1.84
C GLU A 240 30.06 0.41 -2.41
N ASN A 241 30.40 1.68 -2.30
CA ASN A 241 29.63 2.76 -2.89
C ASN A 241 29.78 2.84 -4.43
N SER A 242 30.51 1.90 -5.05
CA SER A 242 30.74 1.84 -6.49
C SER A 242 30.37 0.47 -7.03
N PHE A 243 29.21 0.34 -7.63
CA PHE A 243 28.78 -0.86 -8.33
C PHE A 243 28.57 -0.53 -9.82
N LEU A 244 28.90 -1.44 -10.73
CA LEU A 244 28.73 -1.31 -12.19
C LEU A 244 29.84 -0.62 -12.99
N GLY A 245 31.04 -0.42 -12.45
CA GLY A 245 32.17 0.06 -13.28
C GLY A 245 32.03 1.47 -13.84
N ASN A 246 30.91 2.13 -13.59
CA ASN A 246 30.72 3.57 -13.84
C ASN A 246 31.01 4.28 -12.53
N ASN A 247 31.79 5.35 -12.54
CA ASN A 247 32.24 6.17 -11.40
C ASN A 247 31.10 6.83 -10.60
N GLU A 248 29.91 6.28 -10.57
CA GLU A 248 28.77 6.77 -9.81
C GLU A 248 28.72 6.08 -8.43
N ASN A 249 29.13 6.84 -7.43
CA ASN A 249 28.98 6.44 -6.04
C ASN A 249 27.52 6.56 -5.63
N TYR A 250 26.87 5.46 -5.27
CA TYR A 250 25.55 5.51 -4.64
C TYR A 250 25.66 6.09 -3.24
N THR A 251 24.73 6.98 -2.89
CA THR A 251 24.65 7.51 -1.51
C THR A 251 24.18 6.44 -0.54
N GLU A 252 24.50 6.61 0.74
CA GLU A 252 24.02 5.72 1.80
C GLU A 252 22.48 5.63 1.81
N GLU A 253 21.80 6.74 1.52
CA GLU A 253 20.36 6.80 1.40
C GLU A 253 19.83 5.93 0.25
N THR A 254 20.52 5.90 -0.88
CA THR A 254 20.16 5.04 -2.02
C THR A 254 20.30 3.57 -1.65
N ILE A 255 21.39 3.19 -0.98
CA ILE A 255 21.60 1.81 -0.53
C ILE A 255 20.55 1.39 0.51
N GLU A 256 20.24 2.27 1.48
CA GLU A 256 19.15 2.04 2.45
C GLU A 256 17.80 1.84 1.73
N GLU A 257 17.53 2.62 0.69
CA GLU A 257 16.27 2.58 -0.03
C GLU A 257 16.11 1.30 -0.87
N VAL A 258 17.18 0.87 -1.55
CA VAL A 258 17.19 -0.40 -2.29
C VAL A 258 17.01 -1.58 -1.32
N LEU A 259 17.72 -1.59 -0.18
CA LEU A 259 17.56 -2.63 0.83
C LEU A 259 16.12 -2.67 1.38
N ARG A 260 15.52 -1.50 1.64
CA ARG A 260 14.12 -1.38 2.06
C ARG A 260 13.19 -1.97 1.01
N PHE A 261 13.33 -1.57 -0.25
CA PHE A 261 12.54 -2.08 -1.36
C PHE A 261 12.60 -3.60 -1.45
N ILE A 262 13.81 -4.18 -1.34
CA ILE A 262 14.01 -5.62 -1.35
C ILE A 262 13.25 -6.29 -0.19
N CYS A 263 13.37 -5.75 1.02
CA CYS A 263 12.67 -6.28 2.19
C CYS A 263 11.14 -6.22 2.02
N GLU A 264 10.60 -5.12 1.52
CA GLU A 264 9.16 -4.97 1.24
C GLU A 264 8.69 -5.97 0.19
N ARG A 265 9.49 -6.21 -0.84
CA ARG A 265 9.20 -7.17 -1.92
C ARG A 265 9.02 -8.61 -1.41
N ILE A 266 9.75 -8.99 -0.38
CA ILE A 266 9.64 -10.29 0.28
C ILE A 266 8.69 -10.28 1.50
N GLY A 267 7.86 -9.25 1.62
CA GLY A 267 6.82 -9.14 2.64
C GLY A 267 7.33 -8.75 4.03
N MET A 268 8.50 -8.08 4.10
CA MET A 268 9.08 -7.58 5.34
C MET A 268 9.08 -6.07 5.38
N ASN A 269 8.37 -5.50 6.36
CA ASN A 269 8.38 -4.06 6.62
C ASN A 269 9.32 -3.77 7.79
N LEU A 270 10.53 -3.31 7.50
CA LEU A 270 11.52 -2.94 8.51
C LEU A 270 11.37 -1.48 8.91
N THR A 271 11.48 -1.20 10.21
CA THR A 271 11.67 0.16 10.70
C THR A 271 13.05 0.68 10.24
N ARG A 272 13.22 2.01 10.27
CA ARG A 272 14.52 2.62 9.89
C ARG A 272 15.68 2.09 10.72
N VAL A 273 15.46 1.83 12.02
CA VAL A 273 16.48 1.27 12.91
C VAL A 273 16.84 -0.15 12.50
N GLN A 274 15.83 -1.01 12.31
CA GLN A 274 16.04 -2.39 11.88
C GLN A 274 16.74 -2.47 10.51
N LEU A 275 16.40 -1.57 9.58
CA LEU A 275 17.05 -1.51 8.27
C LEU A 275 18.53 -1.17 8.39
N LYS A 276 18.88 -0.18 9.23
CA LYS A 276 20.28 0.19 9.48
C LYS A 276 21.07 -0.92 10.18
N ASP A 277 20.46 -1.60 11.13
CA ASP A 277 21.09 -2.75 11.78
C ASP A 277 21.32 -3.89 10.81
N PHE A 278 20.39 -4.13 9.90
CA PHE A 278 20.52 -5.16 8.86
C PHE A 278 21.62 -4.77 7.86
N LEU A 279 21.66 -3.52 7.39
CA LEU A 279 22.72 -3.04 6.50
C LEU A 279 24.09 -3.15 7.18
N ARG A 280 24.20 -2.80 8.46
CA ARG A 280 25.43 -2.98 9.24
C ARG A 280 25.83 -4.47 9.30
N ALA A 281 24.88 -5.38 9.53
CA ALA A 281 25.15 -6.81 9.56
C ALA A 281 25.66 -7.32 8.20
N ILE A 282 25.06 -6.87 7.09
CA ILE A 282 25.51 -7.20 5.73
C ILE A 282 27.00 -6.83 5.55
N ARG A 283 27.39 -5.66 6.04
CA ARG A 283 28.76 -5.14 5.91
C ARG A 283 29.77 -5.78 6.84
N THR A 284 29.36 -6.19 8.03
CA THR A 284 30.28 -6.62 9.10
C THR A 284 30.29 -8.11 9.36
N TYR A 285 29.23 -8.83 9.01
CA TYR A 285 29.15 -10.26 9.29
C TYR A 285 30.05 -11.06 8.33
N GLY A 286 30.78 -12.01 8.91
CA GLY A 286 31.52 -13.01 8.14
C GLY A 286 30.57 -13.97 7.42
N THR A 287 31.17 -14.84 6.57
CA THR A 287 30.45 -15.82 5.74
C THR A 287 29.58 -16.77 6.58
N ASN A 288 28.39 -17.06 6.08
CA ASN A 288 27.40 -17.97 6.67
C ASN A 288 26.86 -17.52 8.05
N LYS A 289 26.91 -16.23 8.37
CA LYS A 289 26.27 -15.69 9.55
C LYS A 289 24.78 -15.45 9.29
N LYS A 290 23.98 -15.73 10.33
CA LYS A 290 22.54 -15.52 10.32
C LYS A 290 22.19 -14.19 10.98
N PHE A 291 21.26 -13.47 10.40
CA PHE A 291 20.68 -12.24 10.95
C PHE A 291 19.17 -12.43 11.13
N ASN A 292 18.68 -12.21 12.34
CA ASN A 292 17.25 -12.37 12.64
C ASN A 292 16.47 -11.16 12.10
N LEU A 293 15.45 -11.45 11.34
CA LEU A 293 14.50 -10.49 10.78
C LEU A 293 13.15 -10.63 11.49
N PRO A 294 12.27 -9.60 11.42
CA PRO A 294 10.92 -9.71 11.97
C PRO A 294 10.10 -10.88 11.38
N LYS A 295 9.08 -11.31 12.11
CA LYS A 295 8.18 -12.41 11.73
C LYS A 295 8.92 -13.76 11.59
N ASP A 296 9.89 -14.03 12.47
CA ASP A 296 10.67 -15.25 12.52
C ASP A 296 11.43 -15.59 11.22
N LYS A 297 11.67 -14.59 10.39
CA LYS A 297 12.52 -14.71 9.19
C LYS A 297 13.98 -14.54 9.54
N MET A 298 14.84 -15.13 8.73
CA MET A 298 16.29 -15.02 8.87
C MET A 298 16.94 -14.72 7.52
N ALA A 299 17.89 -13.78 7.53
CA ALA A 299 18.81 -13.60 6.42
C ALA A 299 20.08 -14.41 6.67
N VAL A 300 20.63 -15.04 5.62
CA VAL A 300 21.93 -15.68 5.65
C VAL A 300 22.91 -14.83 4.87
N ILE A 301 23.91 -14.28 5.57
CA ILE A 301 24.93 -13.44 4.95
C ILE A 301 26.07 -14.35 4.51
N GLY A 302 26.15 -14.58 3.20
CA GLY A 302 27.22 -15.34 2.55
C GLY A 302 28.47 -14.49 2.32
N ARG A 303 29.44 -15.04 1.57
CA ARG A 303 30.63 -14.31 1.12
C ARG A 303 30.23 -13.25 0.09
N ASP A 304 29.52 -13.67 -0.94
CA ASP A 304 29.22 -12.86 -2.13
C ASP A 304 27.70 -12.64 -2.32
N PHE A 305 26.87 -13.16 -1.41
CA PHE A 305 25.42 -13.08 -1.48
C PHE A 305 24.73 -12.89 -0.12
N ILE A 306 23.52 -12.40 -0.17
CA ILE A 306 22.57 -12.36 0.94
C ILE A 306 21.40 -13.27 0.56
N GLY A 307 21.18 -14.32 1.34
CA GLY A 307 20.01 -15.19 1.22
C GLY A 307 18.88 -14.68 2.12
N LEU A 308 17.69 -14.51 1.57
CA LEU A 308 16.52 -13.98 2.25
C LEU A 308 15.38 -14.98 2.22
#